data_ed3e229a9d35c12294ee3111c94caf6f
#
_entry.id   ed3e229a9d35c12294ee3111c94caf6f
#
_cell.length_a   1.000
_cell.length_b   1.000
_cell.length_c   1.000
_cell.angle_alpha   90.00
_cell.angle_beta   90.00
_cell.angle_gamma   90.00
#
_symmetry.space_group_name_H-M   'P 1'
#
loop_
_entity.id
_entity.type
_entity.pdbx_description
1 polymer ?
#
loop_
_entity_poly.entity_id
_entity_poly.type
_entity_poly.pdbx_seq_one_letter_code
_entity_poly.pdbx_strand_id
1 'polypeptide(L)'
;MLTVYHGSTYRVEQPLAGVCRPNLDFGVGFYLTDLKDQAIRWALRTADIRHEKSVWLNIYSLDIDACRNSSFHYLHFTTYDAHWLDFVVACRQGNVIWQDYDIIEGGIADDRVIRTIDLYMRGDYTREEALSRLIHQEPNNQICITNQKVIDEHLHFVDAILLPFPSLSKEIPNADIVMPVSYTHLRAHETAAN
;
A
#
# COMPACT_ATOMS: atom_id res chain seq x y z
N MET A 1 18.80 7.62 -6.96
CA MET A 1 17.44 8.19 -7.16
C MET A 1 16.55 7.16 -7.82
N LEU A 2 15.40 6.82 -7.23
CA LEU A 2 14.41 5.86 -7.70
C LEU A 2 13.13 6.60 -8.10
N THR A 3 12.59 6.35 -9.30
CA THR A 3 11.26 6.85 -9.67
C THR A 3 10.21 6.00 -8.97
N VAL A 4 9.32 6.64 -8.21
CA VAL A 4 8.24 5.98 -7.47
C VAL A 4 6.91 6.65 -7.74
N TYR A 5 5.83 5.90 -7.55
CA TYR A 5 4.49 6.28 -7.91
C TYR A 5 3.53 6.14 -6.73
N HIS A 6 2.57 7.06 -6.66
CA HIS A 6 1.44 7.00 -5.74
C HIS A 6 0.13 7.16 -6.53
N GLY A 7 -0.71 6.15 -6.50
CA GLY A 7 -2.04 6.21 -7.08
C GLY A 7 -3.05 6.81 -6.10
N SER A 8 -3.81 7.83 -6.52
CA SER A 8 -4.75 8.54 -5.65
C SER A 8 -5.94 9.10 -6.44
N THR A 9 -6.95 9.57 -5.73
CA THR A 9 -8.03 10.40 -6.29
C THR A 9 -7.66 11.89 -6.33
N TYR A 10 -6.50 12.26 -5.82
CA TYR A 10 -6.01 13.63 -5.75
C TYR A 10 -4.60 13.76 -6.34
N ARG A 11 -4.30 14.96 -6.84
CA ARG A 11 -2.93 15.40 -7.09
C ARG A 11 -2.27 15.70 -5.74
N VAL A 12 -1.18 15.00 -5.42
CA VAL A 12 -0.49 15.08 -4.13
C VAL A 12 0.92 15.62 -4.34
N GLU A 13 1.10 16.95 -4.26
CA GLU A 13 2.41 17.59 -4.41
C GLU A 13 3.22 17.60 -3.11
N GLN A 14 2.52 17.67 -1.97
CA GLN A 14 3.12 17.69 -0.64
C GLN A 14 2.55 16.53 0.19
N PRO A 15 3.13 15.33 0.05
CA PRO A 15 2.63 14.16 0.76
C PRO A 15 2.88 14.24 2.27
N LEU A 16 1.95 13.65 3.04
CA LEU A 16 2.01 13.59 4.49
C LEU A 16 2.05 12.13 4.94
N ALA A 17 2.98 11.80 5.83
CA ALA A 17 3.16 10.44 6.34
C ALA A 17 1.96 9.96 7.20
N GLY A 18 1.31 10.86 7.94
CA GLY A 18 0.32 10.51 8.97
C GLY A 18 -1.15 10.48 8.53
N VAL A 19 -1.47 10.66 7.23
CA VAL A 19 -2.87 10.88 6.78
C VAL A 19 -3.56 9.64 6.19
N CYS A 20 -2.93 8.48 6.16
CA CYS A 20 -3.56 7.27 5.68
C CYS A 20 -4.41 6.59 6.79
N ARG A 21 -5.29 5.67 6.37
CA ARG A 21 -6.07 4.85 7.32
C ARG A 21 -5.15 3.93 8.14
N PRO A 22 -5.55 3.54 9.37
CA PRO A 22 -4.83 2.55 10.16
C PRO A 22 -4.97 1.13 9.56
N ASN A 23 -4.23 0.19 10.13
CA ASN A 23 -4.32 -1.26 9.86
C ASN A 23 -3.98 -1.64 8.41
N LEU A 24 -3.06 -0.90 7.79
CA LEU A 24 -2.44 -1.27 6.53
C LEU A 24 -1.26 -2.23 6.76
N ASP A 25 -0.75 -2.84 5.68
CA ASP A 25 0.28 -3.88 5.73
C ASP A 25 1.57 -3.43 6.45
N PHE A 26 1.94 -2.18 6.28
CA PHE A 26 3.11 -1.56 6.93
C PHE A 26 2.72 -0.41 7.87
N GLY A 27 1.48 -0.42 8.38
CA GLY A 27 0.98 0.58 9.31
C GLY A 27 0.62 1.92 8.67
N VAL A 28 0.76 3.01 9.42
CA VAL A 28 0.43 4.36 8.97
C VAL A 28 1.67 5.00 8.31
N GLY A 29 1.52 5.46 7.05
CA GLY A 29 2.60 6.08 6.31
C GLY A 29 2.16 6.54 4.91
N PHE A 30 3.07 7.16 4.17
CA PHE A 30 2.88 7.49 2.77
C PHE A 30 3.36 6.32 1.89
N TYR A 31 2.44 5.74 1.13
CA TYR A 31 2.67 4.51 0.36
C TYR A 31 3.04 4.80 -1.08
N LEU A 32 4.13 4.19 -1.53
CA LEU A 32 4.71 4.32 -2.85
C LEU A 32 5.00 2.95 -3.44
N THR A 33 5.17 2.88 -4.76
CA THR A 33 5.67 1.71 -5.48
C THR A 33 6.54 2.16 -6.65
N ASP A 34 7.52 1.36 -7.06
CA ASP A 34 8.28 1.55 -8.29
C ASP A 34 7.57 0.99 -9.53
N LEU A 35 6.45 0.28 -9.34
CA LEU A 35 5.64 -0.31 -10.39
C LEU A 35 4.49 0.62 -10.80
N LYS A 36 4.67 1.34 -11.92
CA LYS A 36 3.68 2.31 -12.44
C LYS A 36 2.28 1.73 -12.57
N ASP A 37 2.15 0.55 -13.16
CA ASP A 37 0.85 -0.09 -13.40
C ASP A 37 0.13 -0.47 -12.12
N GLN A 38 0.88 -0.78 -11.07
CA GLN A 38 0.33 -1.04 -9.75
C GLN A 38 -0.27 0.21 -9.13
N ALA A 39 0.43 1.34 -9.21
CA ALA A 39 -0.10 2.63 -8.73
C ALA A 39 -1.36 3.04 -9.51
N ILE A 40 -1.40 2.80 -10.83
CA ILE A 40 -2.58 3.05 -11.67
C ILE A 40 -3.76 2.18 -11.22
N ARG A 41 -3.57 0.86 -11.07
CA ARG A 41 -4.63 -0.04 -10.60
C ARG A 41 -5.16 0.36 -9.23
N TRP A 42 -4.27 0.77 -8.32
CA TRP A 42 -4.66 1.23 -6.99
C TRP A 42 -5.48 2.53 -7.05
N ALA A 43 -5.07 3.49 -7.88
CA ALA A 43 -5.80 4.74 -8.08
C ALA A 43 -7.21 4.51 -8.61
N LEU A 44 -7.36 3.67 -9.64
CA LEU A 44 -8.65 3.30 -10.24
C LEU A 44 -9.56 2.60 -9.21
N ARG A 45 -9.03 1.62 -8.48
CA ARG A 45 -9.77 0.91 -7.42
C ARG A 45 -10.22 1.86 -6.31
N THR A 46 -9.35 2.78 -5.89
CA THR A 46 -9.68 3.76 -4.85
C THR A 46 -10.78 4.71 -5.31
N ALA A 47 -10.73 5.18 -6.55
CA ALA A 47 -11.74 6.05 -7.13
C ALA A 47 -13.10 5.34 -7.23
N ASP A 48 -13.12 4.07 -7.65
CA ASP A 48 -14.34 3.26 -7.72
C ASP A 48 -14.98 3.08 -6.33
N ILE A 49 -14.19 2.69 -5.32
CA ILE A 49 -14.67 2.49 -3.94
C ILE A 49 -15.20 3.78 -3.32
N ARG A 50 -14.56 4.92 -3.60
CA ARG A 50 -14.92 6.24 -3.06
C ARG A 50 -15.95 6.98 -3.92
N HIS A 51 -16.34 6.41 -5.06
CA HIS A 51 -17.20 7.06 -6.05
C HIS A 51 -16.66 8.39 -6.55
N GLU A 52 -15.33 8.51 -6.61
CA GLU A 52 -14.62 9.68 -7.11
C GLU A 52 -14.46 9.61 -8.63
N LYS A 53 -14.47 10.79 -9.27
CA LYS A 53 -14.34 10.89 -10.74
C LYS A 53 -12.93 11.21 -11.22
N SER A 54 -12.05 11.57 -10.30
CA SER A 54 -10.67 11.94 -10.60
C SER A 54 -9.73 10.82 -10.18
N VAL A 55 -8.82 10.45 -11.08
CA VAL A 55 -7.82 9.41 -10.85
C VAL A 55 -6.46 9.97 -11.20
N TRP A 56 -5.55 10.02 -10.24
CA TRP A 56 -4.24 10.60 -10.40
C TRP A 56 -3.13 9.57 -10.21
N LEU A 57 -2.17 9.62 -11.11
CA LEU A 57 -0.87 9.00 -10.93
C LEU A 57 0.13 10.08 -10.52
N ASN A 58 0.49 10.13 -9.26
CA ASN A 58 1.51 11.03 -8.74
C ASN A 58 2.89 10.38 -8.87
N ILE A 59 3.87 11.13 -9.35
CA ILE A 59 5.22 10.66 -9.70
C ILE A 59 6.21 11.42 -8.83
N TYR A 60 7.10 10.67 -8.18
CA TYR A 60 8.15 11.23 -7.34
C TYR A 60 9.50 10.63 -7.68
N SER A 61 10.55 11.33 -7.26
CA SER A 61 11.92 10.84 -7.21
C SER A 61 12.32 10.66 -5.74
N LEU A 62 12.64 9.43 -5.35
CA LEU A 62 13.08 9.08 -4.00
C LEU A 62 14.57 8.80 -3.99
N ASP A 63 15.32 9.46 -3.09
CA ASP A 63 16.72 9.13 -2.83
C ASP A 63 16.82 7.94 -1.87
N ILE A 64 16.50 6.76 -2.39
CA ILE A 64 16.46 5.51 -1.62
C ILE A 64 17.85 5.15 -1.06
N ASP A 65 18.92 5.48 -1.78
CA ASP A 65 20.28 5.15 -1.35
C ASP A 65 20.71 6.06 -0.19
N ALA A 66 20.34 7.35 -0.24
CA ALA A 66 20.55 8.24 0.90
C ALA A 66 19.74 7.77 2.12
N CYS A 67 18.49 7.35 1.95
CA CYS A 67 17.68 6.80 3.03
C CYS A 67 18.33 5.57 3.69
N ARG A 68 18.82 4.63 2.87
CA ARG A 68 19.48 3.39 3.37
C ARG A 68 20.79 3.65 4.10
N ASN A 69 21.52 4.70 3.71
CA ASN A 69 22.83 5.04 4.26
C ASN A 69 22.78 6.13 5.36
N SER A 70 21.58 6.58 5.73
CA SER A 70 21.37 7.59 6.76
C SER A 70 21.18 6.98 8.16
N SER A 71 20.84 7.83 9.13
CA SER A 71 20.44 7.40 10.47
C SER A 71 18.97 6.98 10.57
N PHE A 72 18.22 6.94 9.46
CA PHE A 72 16.84 6.48 9.45
C PHE A 72 16.77 4.97 9.68
N HIS A 73 15.77 4.55 10.44
CA HIS A 73 15.47 3.13 10.65
C HIS A 73 14.77 2.54 9.45
N TYR A 74 15.52 1.85 8.61
CA TYR A 74 15.07 1.27 7.36
C TYR A 74 14.85 -0.24 7.51
N LEU A 75 13.59 -0.69 7.33
CA LEU A 75 13.23 -2.11 7.30
C LEU A 75 12.98 -2.55 5.86
N HIS A 76 13.65 -3.62 5.42
CA HIS A 76 13.49 -4.16 4.08
C HIS A 76 13.18 -5.66 4.12
N PHE A 77 12.00 -6.02 3.65
CA PHE A 77 11.59 -7.40 3.42
C PHE A 77 11.83 -7.78 1.97
N THR A 78 12.78 -8.65 1.73
CA THR A 78 13.15 -9.12 0.38
C THR A 78 12.30 -10.30 -0.11
N THR A 79 11.60 -10.97 0.80
CA THR A 79 10.78 -12.17 0.55
C THR A 79 9.55 -12.18 1.43
N TYR A 80 8.54 -12.96 1.03
CA TYR A 80 7.38 -13.27 1.87
C TYR A 80 7.71 -14.40 2.86
N ASP A 81 8.56 -14.11 3.82
CA ASP A 81 8.97 -15.05 4.88
C ASP A 81 8.12 -14.89 6.16
N ALA A 82 8.53 -15.61 7.19
CA ALA A 82 7.87 -15.58 8.49
C ALA A 82 7.93 -14.20 9.14
N HIS A 83 9.03 -13.47 8.97
CA HIS A 83 9.21 -12.13 9.54
C HIS A 83 8.27 -11.12 8.85
N TRP A 84 8.18 -11.16 7.52
CA TRP A 84 7.23 -10.36 6.76
C TRP A 84 5.78 -10.65 7.17
N LEU A 85 5.41 -11.95 7.25
CA LEU A 85 4.04 -12.36 7.61
C LEU A 85 3.65 -11.87 9.01
N ASP A 86 4.52 -12.09 10.00
CA ASP A 86 4.27 -11.68 11.39
C ASP A 86 4.14 -10.15 11.50
N PHE A 87 4.98 -9.39 10.76
CA PHE A 87 4.93 -7.94 10.72
C PHE A 87 3.61 -7.41 10.13
N VAL A 88 3.23 -7.92 8.96
CA VAL A 88 2.00 -7.49 8.27
C VAL A 88 0.76 -7.85 9.10
N VAL A 89 0.71 -9.05 9.67
CA VAL A 89 -0.41 -9.47 10.55
C VAL A 89 -0.51 -8.56 11.78
N ALA A 90 0.61 -8.26 12.43
CA ALA A 90 0.62 -7.36 13.58
C ALA A 90 0.11 -5.95 13.22
N CYS A 91 0.56 -5.38 12.10
CA CYS A 91 0.07 -4.08 11.62
C CYS A 91 -1.42 -4.11 11.31
N ARG A 92 -1.92 -5.15 10.64
CA ARG A 92 -3.36 -5.31 10.31
C ARG A 92 -4.22 -5.51 11.55
N GLN A 93 -3.68 -6.08 12.61
CA GLN A 93 -4.34 -6.21 13.92
C GLN A 93 -4.32 -4.91 14.75
N GLY A 94 -3.68 -3.84 14.25
CA GLY A 94 -3.62 -2.55 14.91
C GLY A 94 -2.42 -2.39 15.87
N ASN A 95 -1.47 -3.34 15.86
CA ASN A 95 -0.23 -3.17 16.59
C ASN A 95 0.64 -2.10 15.90
N VAL A 96 1.29 -1.28 16.70
CA VAL A 96 2.03 -0.09 16.22
C VAL A 96 3.53 -0.36 16.03
N ILE A 97 3.92 -1.61 15.76
CA ILE A 97 5.32 -2.04 15.57
C ILE A 97 6.04 -1.32 14.41
N TRP A 98 5.28 -0.76 13.47
CA TRP A 98 5.77 0.04 12.37
C TRP A 98 6.38 1.38 12.82
N GLN A 99 6.06 1.85 14.02
CA GLN A 99 6.60 3.12 14.57
C GLN A 99 8.08 3.05 14.90
N ASP A 100 8.67 1.86 14.99
CA ASP A 100 10.10 1.68 15.20
C ASP A 100 10.92 1.95 13.92
N TYR A 101 10.26 2.18 12.79
CA TYR A 101 10.88 2.35 11.48
C TYR A 101 10.43 3.64 10.81
N ASP A 102 11.36 4.30 10.10
CA ASP A 102 11.10 5.51 9.32
C ASP A 102 10.69 5.19 7.88
N ILE A 103 11.16 4.04 7.38
CA ILE A 103 10.86 3.52 6.05
C ILE A 103 10.72 1.99 6.14
N ILE A 104 9.68 1.47 5.49
CA ILE A 104 9.44 0.04 5.39
C ILE A 104 9.28 -0.29 3.90
N GLU A 105 10.14 -1.15 3.38
CA GLU A 105 10.09 -1.64 2.00
C GLU A 105 9.81 -3.15 1.98
N GLY A 106 8.96 -3.60 1.07
CA GLY A 106 8.66 -5.02 0.96
C GLY A 106 7.58 -5.32 -0.05
N GLY A 107 7.28 -6.59 -0.19
CA GLY A 107 6.24 -7.05 -1.09
C GLY A 107 4.85 -6.56 -0.68
N ILE A 108 4.06 -6.15 -1.68
CA ILE A 108 2.63 -5.91 -1.51
C ILE A 108 1.89 -7.24 -1.50
N ALA A 109 0.89 -7.30 -0.67
CA ALA A 109 -0.14 -8.29 -0.79
C ALA A 109 -0.98 -8.04 -2.07
N ASP A 110 -0.71 -8.77 -3.16
CA ASP A 110 -1.67 -8.93 -4.25
C ASP A 110 -2.92 -9.70 -3.74
N ASP A 111 -3.93 -9.86 -4.59
CA ASP A 111 -5.19 -10.50 -4.16
C ASP A 111 -4.98 -11.93 -3.59
N ARG A 112 -3.97 -12.67 -4.05
CA ARG A 112 -3.64 -14.02 -3.55
C ARG A 112 -2.96 -13.95 -2.20
N VAL A 113 -2.00 -13.04 -2.06
CA VAL A 113 -1.29 -12.78 -0.81
C VAL A 113 -2.26 -12.24 0.24
N ILE A 114 -3.12 -11.26 -0.11
CA ILE A 114 -4.18 -10.75 0.77
C ILE A 114 -5.06 -11.87 1.28
N ARG A 115 -5.56 -12.72 0.38
CA ARG A 115 -6.42 -13.85 0.74
C ARG A 115 -5.73 -14.84 1.68
N THR A 116 -4.45 -15.13 1.44
CA THR A 116 -3.66 -16.01 2.31
C THR A 116 -3.52 -15.45 3.72
N ILE A 117 -3.23 -14.15 3.83
CA ILE A 117 -3.13 -13.45 5.12
C ILE A 117 -4.48 -13.45 5.84
N ASP A 118 -5.57 -13.12 5.13
CA ASP A 118 -6.92 -13.09 5.71
C ASP A 118 -7.34 -14.46 6.25
N LEU A 119 -7.07 -15.55 5.51
CA LEU A 119 -7.36 -16.91 5.95
C LEU A 119 -6.51 -17.32 7.16
N TYR A 120 -5.24 -16.92 7.19
CA TYR A 120 -4.39 -17.11 8.36
C TYR A 120 -4.89 -16.33 9.59
N MET A 121 -5.24 -15.07 9.43
CA MET A 121 -5.76 -14.25 10.53
C MET A 121 -7.10 -14.76 11.09
N ARG A 122 -7.90 -15.42 10.28
CA ARG A 122 -9.15 -16.08 10.73
C ARG A 122 -8.93 -17.44 11.39
N GLY A 123 -7.73 -18.00 11.28
CA GLY A 123 -7.42 -19.35 11.75
C GLY A 123 -7.80 -20.46 10.78
N ASP A 124 -8.19 -20.13 9.54
CA ASP A 124 -8.50 -21.11 8.49
C ASP A 124 -7.24 -21.76 7.92
N TYR A 125 -6.10 -21.08 8.01
CA TYR A 125 -4.76 -21.62 7.71
C TYR A 125 -3.89 -21.61 8.95
N THR A 126 -3.04 -22.64 9.07
CA THR A 126 -1.91 -22.60 9.99
C THR A 126 -0.83 -21.64 9.46
N ARG A 127 0.13 -21.28 10.31
CA ARG A 127 1.27 -20.44 9.91
C ARG A 127 2.09 -21.09 8.79
N GLU A 128 2.32 -22.40 8.89
CA GLU A 128 3.05 -23.22 7.91
C GLU A 128 2.33 -23.25 6.57
N GLU A 129 1.01 -23.42 6.57
CA GLU A 129 0.20 -23.40 5.35
C GLU A 129 0.23 -22.02 4.67
N ALA A 130 0.12 -20.92 5.45
CA ALA A 130 0.23 -19.58 4.91
C ALA A 130 1.61 -19.34 4.28
N LEU A 131 2.69 -19.64 4.99
CA LEU A 131 4.05 -19.50 4.49
C LEU A 131 4.33 -20.33 3.24
N SER A 132 3.85 -21.59 3.18
CA SER A 132 4.01 -22.46 2.02
C SER A 132 3.37 -21.88 0.74
N ARG A 133 2.29 -21.11 0.89
CA ARG A 133 1.61 -20.42 -0.24
C ARG A 133 2.28 -19.13 -0.65
N LEU A 134 2.88 -18.43 0.31
CA LEU A 134 3.54 -17.14 0.09
C LEU A 134 4.90 -17.29 -0.59
N ILE A 135 5.68 -18.33 -0.29
CA ILE A 135 7.03 -18.55 -0.81
C ILE A 135 7.11 -18.63 -2.34
N HIS A 136 6.00 -18.94 -3.00
CA HIS A 136 5.91 -19.05 -4.46
C HIS A 136 5.43 -17.75 -5.13
N GLN A 137 5.20 -16.69 -4.35
CA GLN A 137 4.79 -15.40 -4.88
C GLN A 137 6.00 -14.49 -5.05
N GLU A 138 6.08 -13.82 -6.20
CA GLU A 138 7.09 -12.78 -6.40
C GLU A 138 6.63 -11.50 -5.70
N PRO A 139 7.47 -10.91 -4.83
CA PRO A 139 7.10 -9.66 -4.16
C PRO A 139 6.99 -8.52 -5.18
N ASN A 140 5.83 -7.89 -5.24
CA ASN A 140 5.69 -6.57 -5.85
C ASN A 140 6.25 -5.54 -4.86
N ASN A 141 7.00 -4.56 -5.31
CA ASN A 141 7.65 -3.63 -4.42
C ASN A 141 6.69 -2.53 -3.92
N GLN A 142 6.66 -2.35 -2.60
CA GLN A 142 5.96 -1.26 -1.93
C GLN A 142 6.89 -0.60 -0.92
N ILE A 143 6.86 0.72 -0.86
CA ILE A 143 7.60 1.53 0.10
C ILE A 143 6.59 2.31 0.92
N CYS A 144 6.63 2.16 2.24
CA CYS A 144 5.86 2.95 3.19
C CYS A 144 6.81 3.87 3.95
N ILE A 145 6.62 5.19 3.81
CA ILE A 145 7.37 6.20 4.56
C ILE A 145 6.52 6.63 5.74
N THR A 146 6.96 6.32 6.95
CA THR A 146 6.26 6.58 8.21
C THR A 146 6.69 7.89 8.85
N ASN A 147 7.92 8.35 8.56
CA ASN A 147 8.49 9.58 9.09
C ASN A 147 8.42 10.73 8.07
N GLN A 148 7.76 11.83 8.46
CA GLN A 148 7.63 13.01 7.60
C GLN A 148 8.98 13.59 7.17
N LYS A 149 10.00 13.53 8.03
CA LYS A 149 11.35 14.04 7.70
C LYS A 149 11.96 13.34 6.49
N VAL A 150 11.70 12.04 6.30
CA VAL A 150 12.14 11.31 5.10
C VAL A 150 11.47 11.86 3.85
N ILE A 151 10.18 12.17 3.93
CA ILE A 151 9.44 12.79 2.83
C ILE A 151 10.04 14.14 2.49
N ASP A 152 10.24 15.00 3.49
CA ASP A 152 10.70 16.37 3.30
C ASP A 152 12.12 16.46 2.74
N GLU A 153 13.01 15.52 3.13
CA GLU A 153 14.43 15.54 2.75
C GLU A 153 14.75 14.72 1.50
N HIS A 154 14.00 13.63 1.23
CA HIS A 154 14.40 12.62 0.25
C HIS A 154 13.36 12.29 -0.82
N LEU A 155 12.11 12.77 -0.68
CA LEU A 155 11.05 12.53 -1.65
C LEU A 155 10.70 13.81 -2.40
N HIS A 156 10.96 13.85 -3.71
CA HIS A 156 10.74 15.03 -4.54
C HIS A 156 9.60 14.79 -5.52
N PHE A 157 8.59 15.65 -5.48
CA PHE A 157 7.51 15.63 -6.45
C PHE A 157 8.06 15.96 -7.86
N VAL A 158 7.71 15.14 -8.85
CA VAL A 158 8.15 15.31 -10.24
C VAL A 158 6.97 15.76 -11.10
N ASP A 159 5.85 14.98 -11.06
CA ASP A 159 4.69 15.25 -11.90
C ASP A 159 3.44 14.54 -11.36
N ALA A 160 2.27 14.90 -11.87
CA ALA A 160 1.03 14.17 -11.63
C ALA A 160 0.19 14.11 -12.90
N ILE A 161 -0.19 12.91 -13.29
CA ILE A 161 -0.96 12.61 -14.49
C ILE A 161 -2.40 12.33 -14.11
N LEU A 162 -3.34 13.12 -14.64
CA LEU A 162 -4.76 12.81 -14.57
C LEU A 162 -5.05 11.65 -15.54
N LEU A 163 -5.48 10.53 -15.00
CA LEU A 163 -5.79 9.34 -15.78
C LEU A 163 -7.23 9.40 -16.30
N PRO A 164 -7.51 8.90 -17.52
CA PRO A 164 -8.87 8.76 -18.00
C PRO A 164 -9.63 7.80 -17.07
N PHE A 165 -10.72 8.30 -16.49
CA PHE A 165 -11.63 7.43 -15.75
C PHE A 165 -12.43 6.64 -16.78
N PRO A 166 -12.46 5.30 -16.73
CA PRO A 166 -13.34 4.52 -17.58
C PRO A 166 -14.77 4.95 -17.26
N SER A 167 -15.41 5.73 -18.13
CA SER A 167 -16.85 5.94 -18.05
C SER A 167 -17.49 4.55 -17.99
N LEU A 168 -18.42 4.34 -17.07
CA LEU A 168 -19.19 3.10 -16.87
C LEU A 168 -19.95 2.66 -18.16
N SER A 169 -19.24 2.36 -19.23
CA SER A 169 -19.72 1.59 -20.35
C SER A 169 -19.25 0.16 -20.12
N LYS A 170 -20.20 -0.64 -19.65
CA LYS A 170 -20.22 -2.11 -19.62
C LYS A 170 -19.23 -2.72 -20.62
N GLU A 171 -18.07 -3.16 -20.13
CA GLU A 171 -17.25 -4.24 -20.70
C GLU A 171 -15.94 -4.32 -19.92
N ILE A 172 -16.05 -4.83 -18.65
CA ILE A 172 -14.91 -5.47 -18.01
C ILE A 172 -15.10 -6.96 -18.30
N PRO A 173 -14.18 -7.63 -19.01
CA PRO A 173 -14.22 -9.07 -19.08
C PRO A 173 -14.16 -9.63 -17.66
N ASN A 174 -15.06 -10.54 -17.34
CA ASN A 174 -15.12 -11.27 -16.08
C ASN A 174 -13.75 -11.89 -15.73
N ALA A 175 -12.92 -11.15 -15.01
CA ALA A 175 -11.88 -11.73 -14.19
C ALA A 175 -12.45 -11.70 -12.77
N ASP A 176 -12.61 -12.86 -12.17
CA ASP A 176 -13.20 -13.10 -10.86
C ASP A 176 -12.65 -12.15 -9.79
N ILE A 177 -13.32 -11.01 -9.60
CA ILE A 177 -13.02 -10.05 -8.54
C ILE A 177 -13.79 -10.51 -7.31
N VAL A 178 -13.19 -11.43 -6.56
CA VAL A 178 -13.66 -11.74 -5.22
C VAL A 178 -13.26 -10.56 -4.32
N MET A 179 -14.24 -9.75 -3.95
CA MET A 179 -14.08 -8.66 -3.00
C MET A 179 -13.70 -9.25 -1.63
N PRO A 180 -12.58 -8.85 -1.02
CA PRO A 180 -12.31 -9.25 0.36
C PRO A 180 -13.37 -8.63 1.27
N VAL A 181 -13.99 -9.46 2.11
CA VAL A 181 -15.14 -9.13 2.98
C VAL A 181 -14.83 -8.03 4.01
N SER A 182 -13.57 -7.70 4.24
CA SER A 182 -13.13 -6.68 5.19
C SER A 182 -13.47 -5.23 4.82
N TYR A 183 -13.98 -4.98 3.61
CA TYR A 183 -14.32 -3.63 3.15
C TYR A 183 -15.77 -3.21 3.40
N THR A 184 -16.66 -4.12 3.81
CA THR A 184 -18.10 -3.84 3.98
C THR A 184 -18.48 -3.22 5.33
N HIS A 185 -17.59 -3.16 6.32
CA HIS A 185 -17.90 -2.59 7.65
C HIS A 185 -17.59 -1.09 7.82
N LEU A 186 -17.09 -0.40 6.78
CA LEU A 186 -16.69 1.02 6.88
C LEU A 186 -17.77 2.03 6.46
N ARG A 187 -19.04 1.60 6.28
CA ARG A 187 -20.14 2.54 5.93
C ARG A 187 -20.77 3.31 7.09
N ALA A 188 -20.35 3.10 8.34
CA ALA A 188 -21.13 3.60 9.50
C ALA A 188 -20.50 4.75 10.30
N HIS A 189 -19.26 5.23 10.01
CA HIS A 189 -18.61 6.22 10.88
C HIS A 189 -17.95 7.43 10.22
N GLU A 190 -18.20 7.72 8.94
CA GLU A 190 -17.66 8.93 8.29
C GLU A 190 -18.68 10.04 8.00
N THR A 191 -19.68 10.21 8.87
CA THR A 191 -20.49 11.44 8.89
C THR A 191 -20.29 12.15 10.22
N ALA A 192 -19.19 12.84 10.42
CA ALA A 192 -19.03 14.01 11.28
C ALA A 192 -17.53 14.39 11.42
N ALA A 193 -17.04 15.24 10.53
CA ALA A 193 -16.08 16.30 10.86
C ALA A 193 -15.93 17.20 9.63
N ASN A 194 -16.54 18.37 9.73
CA ASN A 194 -16.18 19.56 8.92
C ASN A 194 -14.74 19.95 9.15
#